data_3af2e5bd51633fd0f7017ae943cc951d
#
_entry.id   3af2e5bd51633fd0f7017ae943cc951d
#
_cell.length_a   1.000
_cell.length_b   1.000
_cell.length_c   1.000
_cell.angle_alpha   90.00
_cell.angle_beta   90.00
_cell.angle_gamma   90.00
#
_symmetry.space_group_name_H-M   'P 1'
#
loop_
_entity.id
_entity.type
_entity.pdbx_description
1 polymer ?
#
loop_
_entity_poly.entity_id
_entity_poly.type
_entity_poly.pdbx_seq_one_letter_code
_entity_poly.pdbx_strand_id
1 'polypeptide(L)'
;MATEPRNPLPLPDFVGWPTFPFEGDLRVKPLEPSTGEEPPREGAGGDGCRKCAAPDSDYIWVDERWRVRALGQPSGLPAVVVLETRHHYDMGDLSNLLAAELGVLTVRLERAMRSIGGVARVHVNRWGDGAEHLHVFFLARPAGMRQLRGTFLSMWDDILPPIPEYEWQENLAFIAAWLAEYGGEAVAAPPPLHWDELPEEDPAPATGEPESAGGGSAGAGGKPDSGAAVPPQAGRNARQTGQSASRRPAPSPDAGSPSGAR
;
A
#
# COMPACT_ATOMS: atom_id res chain seq x y z
N MET A 1 -13.51 19.32 -42.94
CA MET A 1 -13.07 20.36 -41.99
C MET A 1 -11.77 19.87 -41.39
N ALA A 2 -10.64 20.49 -41.71
CA ALA A 2 -9.36 20.15 -41.10
C ALA A 2 -9.40 20.59 -39.62
N THR A 3 -9.26 19.63 -38.70
CA THR A 3 -9.14 19.89 -37.29
C THR A 3 -7.83 20.65 -37.08
N GLU A 4 -7.90 21.88 -36.59
CA GLU A 4 -6.70 22.62 -36.21
C GLU A 4 -5.85 21.77 -35.24
N PRO A 5 -4.52 21.75 -35.38
CA PRO A 5 -3.66 21.05 -34.47
C PRO A 5 -3.87 21.66 -33.08
N ARG A 6 -4.45 20.88 -32.16
CA ARG A 6 -4.57 21.29 -30.75
C ARG A 6 -3.17 21.59 -30.27
N ASN A 7 -2.98 22.79 -29.76
CA ASN A 7 -1.72 23.20 -29.13
C ASN A 7 -1.32 22.13 -28.09
N PRO A 8 -0.08 21.60 -28.11
CA PRO A 8 0.33 20.57 -27.19
C PRO A 8 0.12 21.04 -25.75
N LEU A 9 -0.46 20.19 -24.92
CA LEU A 9 -0.65 20.48 -23.51
C LEU A 9 0.72 20.69 -22.84
N PRO A 10 0.87 21.68 -21.95
CA PRO A 10 2.12 21.89 -21.24
C PRO A 10 2.40 20.72 -20.30
N LEU A 11 3.69 20.41 -20.09
CA LEU A 11 4.10 19.47 -19.07
C LEU A 11 3.76 20.04 -17.67
N PRO A 12 3.14 19.26 -16.79
CA PRO A 12 2.86 19.70 -15.45
C PRO A 12 4.13 19.66 -14.57
N ASP A 13 4.15 20.45 -13.50
CA ASP A 13 5.30 20.60 -12.60
C ASP A 13 5.77 19.27 -11.98
N PHE A 14 4.88 18.31 -11.79
CA PHE A 14 5.21 17.04 -11.15
C PHE A 14 6.22 16.19 -11.94
N VAL A 15 6.40 16.41 -13.25
CA VAL A 15 7.43 15.68 -14.01
C VAL A 15 8.86 16.03 -13.56
N GLY A 16 9.04 17.18 -12.90
CA GLY A 16 10.30 17.57 -12.26
C GLY A 16 10.46 17.11 -10.81
N TRP A 17 9.47 16.42 -10.24
CA TRP A 17 9.57 15.96 -8.86
C TRP A 17 10.47 14.73 -8.72
N PRO A 18 11.27 14.64 -7.64
CA PRO A 18 12.11 13.46 -7.39
C PRO A 18 11.35 12.14 -7.28
N THR A 19 10.02 12.20 -7.08
CA THR A 19 9.14 11.03 -7.00
C THR A 19 8.64 10.55 -8.35
N PHE A 20 8.74 11.37 -9.40
CA PHE A 20 8.37 10.99 -10.75
C PHE A 20 9.45 10.08 -11.34
N PRO A 21 9.10 8.91 -11.94
CA PRO A 21 10.08 7.88 -12.26
C PRO A 21 10.86 8.10 -13.58
N PHE A 22 10.48 9.05 -14.39
CA PHE A 22 11.06 9.21 -15.73
C PHE A 22 11.79 10.55 -15.89
N GLU A 23 12.84 10.54 -16.68
CA GLU A 23 13.65 11.71 -17.06
C GLU A 23 13.73 11.83 -18.58
N GLY A 24 14.24 12.96 -19.08
CA GLY A 24 14.48 13.21 -20.49
C GLY A 24 13.41 14.10 -21.13
N ASP A 25 13.38 14.10 -22.46
CA ASP A 25 12.48 14.95 -23.27
C ASP A 25 11.06 14.38 -23.29
N LEU A 26 10.32 14.62 -22.22
CA LEU A 26 8.94 14.18 -22.08
C LEU A 26 8.00 15.06 -22.90
N ARG A 27 6.90 14.49 -23.35
CA ARG A 27 5.82 15.20 -24.04
C ARG A 27 4.47 14.68 -23.57
N VAL A 28 3.51 15.58 -23.43
CA VAL A 28 2.11 15.18 -23.20
C VAL A 28 1.54 14.66 -24.54
N LYS A 29 0.99 13.45 -24.52
CA LYS A 29 0.27 12.91 -25.68
C LYS A 29 -0.99 13.73 -25.96
N PRO A 30 -1.36 13.95 -27.22
CA PRO A 30 -2.64 14.58 -27.52
C PRO A 30 -3.79 13.70 -27.00
N LEU A 31 -4.82 14.35 -26.48
CA LEU A 31 -6.05 13.63 -26.14
C LEU A 31 -6.76 13.21 -27.41
N GLU A 32 -7.14 11.96 -27.48
CA GLU A 32 -8.02 11.45 -28.54
C GLU A 32 -9.44 11.99 -28.37
N PRO A 33 -10.22 12.09 -29.45
CA PRO A 33 -11.64 12.42 -29.35
C PRO A 33 -12.37 11.39 -28.50
N SER A 34 -13.39 11.85 -27.75
CA SER A 34 -14.29 10.93 -27.04
C SER A 34 -14.95 9.97 -28.02
N THR A 35 -14.97 8.68 -27.69
CA THR A 35 -15.65 7.65 -28.47
C THR A 35 -17.16 7.63 -28.24
N GLY A 36 -17.66 8.36 -27.25
CA GLY A 36 -19.07 8.49 -26.90
C GLY A 36 -19.58 7.40 -25.95
N GLU A 37 -19.14 6.18 -26.10
CA GLU A 37 -19.54 5.05 -25.22
C GLU A 37 -18.30 4.37 -24.64
N GLU A 38 -18.38 4.05 -23.36
CA GLU A 38 -17.37 3.23 -22.71
C GLU A 38 -17.63 1.74 -23.02
N PRO A 39 -16.58 0.96 -23.32
CA PRO A 39 -16.75 -0.48 -23.49
C PRO A 39 -17.17 -1.11 -22.15
N PRO A 40 -17.94 -2.21 -22.18
CA PRO A 40 -18.28 -2.92 -20.96
C PRO A 40 -17.02 -3.42 -20.26
N ARG A 41 -16.99 -3.30 -18.94
CA ARG A 41 -15.88 -3.82 -18.12
C ARG A 41 -15.91 -5.35 -18.09
N GLU A 42 -14.77 -5.98 -17.79
CA GLU A 42 -14.69 -7.43 -17.63
C GLU A 42 -15.66 -7.91 -16.54
N GLY A 43 -16.47 -8.93 -16.87
CA GLY A 43 -17.46 -9.48 -15.96
C GLY A 43 -18.67 -8.59 -15.71
N ALA A 44 -18.97 -7.64 -16.62
CA ALA A 44 -20.12 -6.77 -16.51
C ALA A 44 -21.42 -7.58 -16.30
N GLY A 45 -22.21 -7.18 -15.29
CA GLY A 45 -23.42 -7.90 -14.92
C GLY A 45 -23.19 -9.29 -14.29
N GLY A 46 -21.94 -9.66 -13.98
CA GLY A 46 -21.58 -10.95 -13.38
C GLY A 46 -21.28 -12.06 -14.38
N ASP A 47 -21.65 -11.93 -15.63
CA ASP A 47 -21.44 -12.95 -16.65
C ASP A 47 -19.94 -13.10 -16.97
N GLY A 48 -19.42 -14.35 -16.85
CA GLY A 48 -18.03 -14.65 -17.12
C GLY A 48 -17.03 -13.98 -16.19
N CYS A 49 -17.45 -13.50 -15.01
CA CYS A 49 -16.57 -12.86 -14.05
C CYS A 49 -15.52 -13.84 -13.53
N ARG A 50 -14.25 -13.64 -13.92
CA ARG A 50 -13.15 -14.51 -13.49
C ARG A 50 -12.91 -14.47 -11.98
N LYS A 51 -13.16 -13.33 -11.34
CA LYS A 51 -13.02 -13.20 -9.88
C LYS A 51 -14.05 -14.03 -9.13
N CYS A 52 -15.31 -14.07 -9.58
CA CYS A 52 -16.34 -14.95 -9.01
C CYS A 52 -16.03 -16.43 -9.20
N ALA A 53 -15.42 -16.80 -10.32
CA ALA A 53 -15.09 -18.18 -10.66
C ALA A 53 -13.79 -18.69 -10.02
N ALA A 54 -12.96 -17.78 -9.50
CA ALA A 54 -11.65 -18.13 -8.91
C ALA A 54 -11.85 -18.97 -7.63
N PRO A 55 -11.12 -20.10 -7.47
CA PRO A 55 -11.16 -20.91 -6.25
C PRO A 55 -10.45 -20.20 -5.09
N ASP A 56 -10.77 -20.59 -3.87
CA ASP A 56 -10.16 -19.99 -2.67
C ASP A 56 -8.64 -20.20 -2.60
N SER A 57 -8.11 -21.24 -3.24
CA SER A 57 -6.67 -21.50 -3.35
C SER A 57 -5.88 -20.40 -4.10
N ASP A 58 -6.53 -19.55 -4.86
CA ASP A 58 -5.90 -18.42 -5.58
C ASP A 58 -5.72 -17.18 -4.68
N TYR A 59 -6.15 -17.27 -3.43
CA TYR A 59 -6.13 -16.19 -2.46
C TYR A 59 -5.15 -16.50 -1.32
N ILE A 60 -4.69 -15.46 -0.64
CA ILE A 60 -3.84 -15.62 0.55
C ILE A 60 -4.67 -15.74 1.83
N TRP A 61 -5.87 -15.14 1.84
CA TRP A 61 -6.80 -15.17 2.95
C TRP A 61 -8.23 -15.06 2.42
N VAL A 62 -9.16 -15.77 3.07
CA VAL A 62 -10.59 -15.80 2.69
C VAL A 62 -11.50 -15.78 3.92
N ASP A 63 -12.68 -15.17 3.79
CA ASP A 63 -13.79 -15.34 4.72
C ASP A 63 -15.11 -15.55 3.97
N GLU A 64 -16.25 -15.45 4.64
CA GLU A 64 -17.56 -15.64 4.04
C GLU A 64 -17.91 -14.63 2.94
N ARG A 65 -17.38 -13.40 3.02
CA ARG A 65 -17.76 -12.27 2.16
C ARG A 65 -16.59 -11.62 1.44
N TRP A 66 -15.37 -11.81 1.94
CA TRP A 66 -14.18 -11.12 1.46
C TRP A 66 -13.05 -12.09 1.16
N ARG A 67 -12.18 -11.69 0.27
CA ARG A 67 -10.97 -12.44 -0.09
C ARG A 67 -9.82 -11.49 -0.33
N VAL A 68 -8.62 -11.91 0.00
CA VAL A 68 -7.38 -11.18 -0.27
C VAL A 68 -6.48 -12.05 -1.11
N ARG A 69 -6.04 -11.52 -2.25
CA ARG A 69 -5.07 -12.20 -3.12
C ARG A 69 -3.81 -11.39 -3.28
N ALA A 70 -2.72 -12.06 -3.63
CA ALA A 70 -1.52 -11.44 -4.14
C ALA A 70 -1.59 -11.27 -5.66
N LEU A 71 -0.67 -10.48 -6.22
CA LEU A 71 -0.37 -10.54 -7.65
C LEU A 71 0.29 -11.88 -7.96
N GLY A 72 0.23 -12.31 -9.23
CA GLY A 72 0.71 -13.65 -9.62
C GLY A 72 2.23 -13.86 -9.53
N GLN A 73 2.98 -12.83 -9.21
CA GLN A 73 4.45 -12.85 -9.09
C GLN A 73 4.92 -11.72 -8.16
N PRO A 74 6.12 -11.82 -7.57
CA PRO A 74 6.70 -10.74 -6.79
C PRO A 74 6.91 -9.48 -7.61
N SER A 75 6.76 -8.33 -6.98
CA SER A 75 7.13 -7.02 -7.51
C SER A 75 8.32 -6.44 -6.75
N GLY A 76 8.69 -5.20 -7.04
CA GLY A 76 9.76 -4.52 -6.30
C GLY A 76 9.31 -3.96 -4.94
N LEU A 77 8.06 -4.20 -4.53
CA LEU A 77 7.54 -3.79 -3.23
C LEU A 77 7.45 -5.00 -2.28
N PRO A 78 7.59 -4.79 -0.96
CA PRO A 78 7.49 -5.86 0.04
C PRO A 78 6.22 -6.69 -0.07
N ALA A 79 5.10 -6.08 -0.42
CA ALA A 79 3.83 -6.75 -0.72
C ALA A 79 2.93 -5.84 -1.55
N VAL A 80 2.25 -6.43 -2.51
CA VAL A 80 1.08 -5.86 -3.20
C VAL A 80 -0.04 -6.88 -3.10
N VAL A 81 -1.14 -6.49 -2.45
CA VAL A 81 -2.31 -7.36 -2.28
C VAL A 81 -3.58 -6.66 -2.70
N VAL A 82 -4.58 -7.44 -3.05
CA VAL A 82 -5.88 -6.95 -3.53
C VAL A 82 -6.99 -7.52 -2.65
N LEU A 83 -7.78 -6.63 -2.04
CA LEU A 83 -8.99 -6.98 -1.31
C LEU A 83 -10.16 -7.03 -2.30
N GLU A 84 -10.87 -8.12 -2.32
CA GLU A 84 -12.01 -8.38 -3.21
C GLU A 84 -13.22 -8.90 -2.43
N THR A 85 -14.42 -8.64 -2.93
CA THR A 85 -15.63 -9.32 -2.44
C THR A 85 -15.67 -10.76 -2.96
N ARG A 86 -16.25 -11.68 -2.20
CA ARG A 86 -16.48 -13.05 -2.66
C ARG A 86 -17.58 -13.13 -3.73
N HIS A 87 -18.63 -12.36 -3.52
CA HIS A 87 -19.74 -12.27 -4.47
C HIS A 87 -19.53 -11.09 -5.42
N HIS A 88 -20.24 -11.12 -6.54
CA HIS A 88 -20.17 -10.09 -7.56
C HIS A 88 -20.82 -8.80 -7.07
N TYR A 89 -20.00 -7.86 -6.63
CA TYR A 89 -20.37 -6.48 -6.30
C TYR A 89 -19.32 -5.54 -6.86
N ASP A 90 -19.72 -4.37 -7.28
CA ASP A 90 -18.79 -3.25 -7.42
C ASP A 90 -18.97 -2.27 -6.24
N MET A 91 -18.18 -1.22 -6.20
CA MET A 91 -18.20 -0.24 -5.11
C MET A 91 -19.59 0.35 -4.84
N GLY A 92 -20.33 0.61 -5.92
CA GLY A 92 -21.69 1.17 -5.84
C GLY A 92 -22.76 0.21 -5.32
N ASP A 93 -22.49 -1.11 -5.34
CA ASP A 93 -23.46 -2.15 -4.99
C ASP A 93 -23.35 -2.57 -3.52
N LEU A 94 -22.36 -2.06 -2.80
CA LEU A 94 -22.13 -2.43 -1.42
C LEU A 94 -23.27 -2.00 -0.51
N SER A 95 -23.85 -2.95 0.21
CA SER A 95 -24.72 -2.64 1.34
C SER A 95 -23.99 -1.88 2.42
N ASN A 96 -24.72 -1.21 3.34
CA ASN A 96 -24.11 -0.53 4.48
C ASN A 96 -23.24 -1.46 5.32
N LEU A 97 -23.60 -2.74 5.44
CA LEU A 97 -22.81 -3.74 6.15
C LEU A 97 -21.47 -3.98 5.44
N LEU A 98 -21.51 -4.28 4.15
CA LEU A 98 -20.30 -4.52 3.36
C LEU A 98 -19.40 -3.27 3.28
N ALA A 99 -19.99 -2.09 3.17
CA ALA A 99 -19.22 -0.83 3.20
C ALA A 99 -18.51 -0.62 4.55
N ALA A 100 -19.16 -0.95 5.67
CA ALA A 100 -18.52 -0.92 6.98
C ALA A 100 -17.41 -1.96 7.12
N GLU A 101 -17.62 -3.18 6.64
CA GLU A 101 -16.61 -4.25 6.62
C GLU A 101 -15.41 -3.89 5.76
N LEU A 102 -15.64 -3.28 4.58
CA LEU A 102 -14.56 -2.75 3.73
C LEU A 102 -13.66 -1.79 4.51
N GLY A 103 -14.26 -0.87 5.29
CA GLY A 103 -13.52 0.05 6.15
C GLY A 103 -12.69 -0.68 7.20
N VAL A 104 -13.27 -1.68 7.87
CA VAL A 104 -12.59 -2.50 8.89
C VAL A 104 -11.43 -3.28 8.27
N LEU A 105 -11.66 -3.96 7.15
CA LEU A 105 -10.64 -4.74 6.45
C LEU A 105 -9.53 -3.86 5.90
N THR A 106 -9.86 -2.66 5.39
CA THR A 106 -8.86 -1.68 4.96
C THR A 106 -7.88 -1.35 6.09
N VAL A 107 -8.39 -1.08 7.30
CA VAL A 107 -7.55 -0.80 8.48
C VAL A 107 -6.75 -2.02 8.91
N ARG A 108 -7.34 -3.21 8.88
CA ARG A 108 -6.66 -4.47 9.25
C ARG A 108 -5.51 -4.77 8.28
N LEU A 109 -5.75 -4.69 6.97
CA LEU A 109 -4.72 -4.90 5.94
C LEU A 109 -3.59 -3.87 6.07
N GLU A 110 -3.93 -2.59 6.26
CA GLU A 110 -2.90 -1.56 6.48
C GLU A 110 -2.01 -1.90 7.66
N ARG A 111 -2.60 -2.35 8.77
CA ARG A 111 -1.85 -2.74 9.98
C ARG A 111 -1.00 -3.99 9.76
N ALA A 112 -1.57 -5.03 9.15
CA ALA A 112 -0.85 -6.26 8.83
C ALA A 112 0.38 -5.95 7.98
N MET A 113 0.20 -5.25 6.87
CA MET A 113 1.28 -4.90 5.94
C MET A 113 2.32 -3.98 6.59
N ARG A 114 1.93 -3.04 7.45
CA ARG A 114 2.88 -2.19 8.18
C ARG A 114 3.67 -2.93 9.26
N SER A 115 3.21 -4.08 9.68
CA SER A 115 3.93 -4.95 10.62
C SER A 115 5.01 -5.80 9.95
N ILE A 116 5.03 -5.85 8.61
CA ILE A 116 6.14 -6.41 7.85
C ILE A 116 7.38 -5.53 8.08
N GLY A 117 8.51 -6.15 8.35
CA GLY A 117 9.79 -5.45 8.52
C GLY A 117 10.11 -4.56 7.31
N GLY A 118 10.56 -3.34 7.57
CA GLY A 118 10.97 -2.43 6.50
C GLY A 118 9.84 -1.71 5.73
N VAL A 119 8.57 -1.87 6.09
CA VAL A 119 7.46 -1.13 5.48
C VAL A 119 7.21 0.20 6.19
N ALA A 120 7.29 1.30 5.45
CA ALA A 120 7.05 2.64 6.00
C ALA A 120 5.59 3.08 5.94
N ARG A 121 4.89 2.78 4.86
CA ARG A 121 3.49 3.17 4.61
C ARG A 121 2.82 2.15 3.70
N VAL A 122 1.50 2.10 3.75
CA VAL A 122 0.67 1.36 2.79
C VAL A 122 -0.18 2.34 2.02
N HIS A 123 -0.16 2.24 0.71
CA HIS A 123 -1.03 3.00 -0.18
C HIS A 123 -2.24 2.14 -0.53
N VAL A 124 -3.42 2.74 -0.45
CA VAL A 124 -4.68 2.07 -0.77
C VAL A 124 -5.28 2.75 -1.99
N ASN A 125 -5.48 2.00 -3.05
CA ASN A 125 -5.95 2.52 -4.33
C ASN A 125 -7.08 1.66 -4.91
N ARG A 126 -7.98 2.29 -5.63
CA ARG A 126 -8.97 1.62 -6.46
C ARG A 126 -8.94 2.22 -7.86
N TRP A 127 -8.61 1.39 -8.83
CA TRP A 127 -8.78 1.69 -10.26
C TRP A 127 -9.95 0.87 -10.77
N GLY A 128 -11.03 1.54 -11.22
CA GLY A 128 -12.31 0.90 -11.53
C GLY A 128 -12.53 0.58 -13.00
N ASP A 129 -11.51 0.73 -13.86
CA ASP A 129 -11.69 0.65 -15.32
C ASP A 129 -11.61 -0.78 -15.87
N GLY A 130 -10.98 -1.72 -15.16
CA GLY A 130 -10.76 -3.09 -15.63
C GLY A 130 -11.97 -3.98 -15.45
N ALA A 131 -12.15 -4.56 -14.27
CA ALA A 131 -13.23 -5.50 -13.95
C ALA A 131 -14.37 -4.83 -13.21
N GLU A 132 -15.60 -5.23 -13.53
CA GLU A 132 -16.82 -4.89 -12.77
C GLU A 132 -17.00 -5.84 -11.59
N HIS A 133 -16.00 -5.88 -10.75
CA HIS A 133 -15.99 -6.63 -9.50
C HIS A 133 -15.11 -5.87 -8.54
N LEU A 134 -15.58 -5.58 -7.34
CA LEU A 134 -14.85 -4.78 -6.37
C LEU A 134 -13.45 -5.35 -6.12
N HIS A 135 -12.45 -4.50 -6.31
CA HIS A 135 -11.06 -4.78 -6.02
C HIS A 135 -10.38 -3.51 -5.51
N VAL A 136 -9.66 -3.63 -4.41
CA VAL A 136 -8.93 -2.54 -3.78
C VAL A 136 -7.49 -2.97 -3.58
N PHE A 137 -6.55 -2.22 -4.14
CA PHE A 137 -5.11 -2.50 -4.07
C PHE A 137 -4.49 -1.90 -2.82
N PHE A 138 -3.60 -2.66 -2.21
CA PHE A 138 -2.75 -2.25 -1.10
C PHE A 138 -1.30 -2.44 -1.49
N LEU A 139 -0.53 -1.37 -1.49
CA LEU A 139 0.87 -1.37 -1.90
C LEU A 139 1.75 -0.99 -0.71
N ALA A 140 2.63 -1.89 -0.28
CA ALA A 140 3.55 -1.67 0.82
C ALA A 140 4.77 -0.86 0.34
N ARG A 141 4.91 0.40 0.76
CA ARG A 141 6.06 1.22 0.42
C ARG A 141 7.22 0.95 1.39
N PRO A 142 8.40 0.55 0.87
CA PRO A 142 9.57 0.31 1.70
C PRO A 142 10.03 1.56 2.46
N ALA A 143 10.61 1.35 3.65
CA ALA A 143 11.21 2.39 4.45
C ALA A 143 12.48 2.95 3.78
N GLY A 144 12.77 4.23 4.01
CA GLY A 144 13.96 4.87 3.45
C GLY A 144 13.84 5.32 1.99
N MET A 145 13.06 4.64 1.17
CA MET A 145 12.88 4.95 -0.26
C MET A 145 11.92 6.13 -0.46
N ARG A 146 12.45 7.34 -0.35
CA ARG A 146 11.65 8.57 -0.39
C ARG A 146 11.12 8.92 -1.78
N GLN A 147 11.73 8.41 -2.83
CA GLN A 147 11.27 8.56 -4.22
C GLN A 147 9.96 7.84 -4.49
N LEU A 148 9.68 6.74 -3.77
CA LEU A 148 8.47 5.92 -3.93
C LEU A 148 7.24 6.50 -3.24
N ARG A 149 7.13 7.82 -3.08
CA ARG A 149 6.01 8.46 -2.39
C ARG A 149 4.93 8.92 -3.35
N GLY A 150 3.70 8.99 -2.83
CA GLY A 150 2.56 9.54 -3.54
C GLY A 150 2.01 8.63 -4.64
N THR A 151 1.37 9.24 -5.61
CA THR A 151 0.66 8.54 -6.71
C THR A 151 1.58 7.79 -7.67
N PHE A 152 2.87 8.10 -7.66
CA PHE A 152 3.83 7.44 -8.55
C PHE A 152 4.30 6.08 -8.05
N LEU A 153 3.92 5.67 -6.82
CA LEU A 153 4.32 4.36 -6.30
C LEU A 153 3.94 3.21 -7.23
N SER A 154 2.76 3.25 -7.82
CA SER A 154 2.31 2.22 -8.77
C SER A 154 3.14 2.18 -10.05
N MET A 155 3.64 3.32 -10.52
CA MET A 155 4.56 3.37 -11.67
C MET A 155 5.93 2.80 -11.30
N TRP A 156 6.41 3.09 -10.08
CA TRP A 156 7.65 2.53 -9.59
C TRP A 156 7.58 1.02 -9.40
N ASP A 157 6.43 0.49 -8.99
CA ASP A 157 6.20 -0.95 -8.82
C ASP A 157 6.46 -1.72 -10.13
N ASP A 158 6.03 -1.16 -11.27
CA ASP A 158 6.26 -1.73 -12.59
C ASP A 158 7.73 -1.66 -13.07
N ILE A 159 8.56 -0.82 -12.44
CA ILE A 159 9.95 -0.55 -12.87
C ILE A 159 10.96 -1.26 -11.98
N LEU A 160 10.68 -1.34 -10.69
CA LEU A 160 11.60 -1.90 -9.70
C LEU A 160 11.86 -3.39 -9.96
N PRO A 161 13.11 -3.85 -9.75
CA PRO A 161 13.38 -5.29 -9.78
C PRO A 161 12.56 -5.99 -8.68
N PRO A 162 12.04 -7.19 -8.96
CA PRO A 162 11.25 -7.93 -7.98
C PRO A 162 12.10 -8.32 -6.77
N ILE A 163 11.46 -8.36 -5.60
CA ILE A 163 12.07 -8.93 -4.39
C ILE A 163 12.22 -10.46 -4.55
N PRO A 164 13.06 -11.11 -3.75
CA PRO A 164 13.19 -12.56 -3.76
C PRO A 164 11.85 -13.26 -3.52
N GLU A 165 11.62 -14.35 -4.24
CA GLU A 165 10.38 -15.14 -4.17
C GLU A 165 10.06 -15.60 -2.74
N TYR A 166 11.08 -16.08 -2.00
CA TYR A 166 10.90 -16.53 -0.61
C TYR A 166 10.45 -15.42 0.32
N GLU A 167 11.02 -14.22 0.17
CA GLU A 167 10.65 -13.05 0.96
C GLU A 167 9.20 -12.62 0.68
N TRP A 168 8.82 -12.63 -0.60
CA TRP A 168 7.47 -12.34 -1.03
C TRP A 168 6.47 -13.34 -0.42
N GLN A 169 6.76 -14.64 -0.48
CA GLN A 169 5.91 -15.70 0.10
C GLN A 169 5.80 -15.57 1.62
N GLU A 170 6.88 -15.28 2.33
CA GLU A 170 6.87 -15.02 3.77
C GLU A 170 5.99 -13.82 4.13
N ASN A 171 6.12 -12.71 3.39
CA ASN A 171 5.31 -11.52 3.60
C ASN A 171 3.82 -11.79 3.38
N LEU A 172 3.47 -12.56 2.34
CA LEU A 172 2.09 -12.94 2.07
C LEU A 172 1.51 -13.86 3.15
N ALA A 173 2.26 -14.86 3.59
CA ALA A 173 1.86 -15.76 4.67
C ALA A 173 1.68 -14.99 6.00
N PHE A 174 2.56 -14.04 6.28
CA PHE A 174 2.43 -13.17 7.45
C PHE A 174 1.13 -12.34 7.41
N ILE A 175 0.81 -11.72 6.27
CA ILE A 175 -0.43 -10.96 6.10
C ILE A 175 -1.65 -11.87 6.31
N ALA A 176 -1.64 -13.06 5.71
CA ALA A 176 -2.73 -14.04 5.80
C ALA A 176 -2.97 -14.49 7.25
N ALA A 177 -1.90 -14.89 7.95
CA ALA A 177 -1.96 -15.29 9.35
C ALA A 177 -2.46 -14.17 10.25
N TRP A 178 -1.98 -12.94 10.04
CA TRP A 178 -2.41 -11.77 10.80
C TRP A 178 -3.90 -11.48 10.63
N LEU A 179 -4.43 -11.60 9.40
CA LEU A 179 -5.86 -11.42 9.14
C LEU A 179 -6.70 -12.52 9.79
N ALA A 180 -6.22 -13.77 9.77
CA ALA A 180 -6.92 -14.92 10.34
C ALA A 180 -7.11 -14.82 11.86
N GLU A 181 -6.28 -14.05 12.58
CA GLU A 181 -6.49 -13.73 14.00
C GLU A 181 -7.83 -13.02 14.27
N TYR A 182 -8.37 -12.34 13.26
CA TYR A 182 -9.63 -11.60 13.36
C TYR A 182 -10.81 -12.31 12.69
N GLY A 183 -10.58 -13.50 12.15
CA GLY A 183 -11.57 -14.33 11.43
C GLY A 183 -11.15 -14.68 10.02
N GLY A 184 -11.90 -15.59 9.40
CA GLY A 184 -11.54 -16.17 8.11
C GLY A 184 -10.42 -17.21 8.22
N GLU A 185 -9.84 -17.55 7.08
CA GLU A 185 -8.84 -18.61 6.94
C GLU A 185 -7.62 -18.08 6.19
N ALA A 186 -6.43 -18.33 6.74
CA ALA A 186 -5.17 -18.11 6.05
C ALA A 186 -4.93 -19.26 5.07
N VAL A 187 -4.88 -18.95 3.79
CA VAL A 187 -4.60 -19.93 2.72
C VAL A 187 -3.11 -19.96 2.40
N ALA A 188 -2.45 -18.78 2.37
CA ALA A 188 -1.01 -18.71 2.19
C ALA A 188 -0.30 -19.23 3.45
N ALA A 189 0.69 -20.10 3.23
CA ALA A 189 1.59 -20.62 4.26
C ALA A 189 3.01 -20.15 3.99
N PRO A 190 3.85 -20.02 5.03
CA PRO A 190 5.28 -19.74 4.84
C PRO A 190 5.95 -20.80 3.96
N PRO A 191 6.94 -20.41 3.14
CA PRO A 191 7.70 -21.39 2.38
C PRO A 191 8.38 -22.39 3.33
N PRO A 192 8.56 -23.66 2.91
CA PRO A 192 9.24 -24.64 3.72
C PRO A 192 10.70 -24.20 3.95
N LEU A 193 11.16 -24.32 5.19
CA LEU A 193 12.56 -24.06 5.52
C LEU A 193 13.42 -25.25 5.05
N HIS A 194 14.29 -25.01 4.10
CA HIS A 194 15.32 -25.95 3.66
C HIS A 194 16.63 -25.62 4.38
N TRP A 195 16.84 -26.27 5.53
CA TRP A 195 18.04 -26.03 6.36
C TRP A 195 19.35 -26.40 5.66
N ASP A 196 19.26 -27.27 4.65
CA ASP A 196 20.42 -27.75 3.88
C ASP A 196 20.90 -26.74 2.83
N GLU A 197 20.12 -25.69 2.55
CA GLU A 197 20.41 -24.63 1.57
C GLU A 197 20.89 -23.32 2.18
N LEU A 198 21.07 -23.28 3.50
CA LEU A 198 21.66 -22.08 4.12
C LEU A 198 23.11 -21.97 3.62
N PRO A 199 23.52 -20.82 3.04
CA PRO A 199 24.92 -20.60 2.69
C PRO A 199 25.75 -20.83 3.96
N GLU A 200 26.80 -21.67 3.87
CA GLU A 200 27.78 -21.76 4.94
C GLU A 200 28.28 -20.33 5.21
N GLU A 201 28.14 -19.86 6.43
CA GLU A 201 28.70 -18.57 6.82
C GLU A 201 30.19 -18.62 6.47
N ASP A 202 30.65 -17.74 5.58
CA ASP A 202 32.07 -17.56 5.33
C ASP A 202 32.78 -17.41 6.68
N PRO A 203 33.77 -18.25 7.01
CA PRO A 203 34.46 -18.16 8.29
C PRO A 203 35.01 -16.74 8.43
N ALA A 204 34.64 -16.09 9.52
CA ALA A 204 35.11 -14.75 9.82
C ALA A 204 36.62 -14.67 9.59
N PRO A 205 37.15 -13.64 8.93
CA PRO A 205 38.58 -13.51 8.68
C PRO A 205 39.30 -13.60 10.00
N ALA A 206 40.25 -14.55 10.09
CA ALA A 206 41.07 -14.77 11.27
C ALA A 206 41.66 -13.43 11.70
N THR A 207 41.33 -12.96 12.87
CA THR A 207 41.95 -11.80 13.50
C THR A 207 43.42 -12.10 13.70
N GLY A 208 44.25 -11.58 12.79
CA GLY A 208 45.69 -11.67 12.94
C GLY A 208 46.09 -11.05 14.27
N GLU A 209 46.82 -11.83 15.06
CA GLU A 209 47.45 -11.34 16.28
C GLU A 209 48.34 -10.14 15.96
N PRO A 210 48.35 -9.04 16.75
CA PRO A 210 49.28 -7.93 16.54
C PRO A 210 50.69 -8.36 16.94
N GLU A 211 51.58 -8.44 15.96
CA GLU A 211 53.03 -8.53 16.17
C GLU A 211 53.51 -7.37 17.09
N SER A 212 54.07 -7.73 18.17
CA SER A 212 54.71 -6.83 19.12
C SER A 212 56.04 -6.33 18.54
N ALA A 213 56.06 -5.07 18.11
CA ALA A 213 57.33 -4.36 17.87
C ALA A 213 57.50 -3.26 18.90
N GLY A 214 58.60 -3.38 19.63
CA GLY A 214 58.95 -2.55 20.77
C GLY A 214 59.45 -1.19 20.44
N GLY A 215 59.32 -0.33 21.41
CA GLY A 215 60.33 0.65 21.86
C GLY A 215 60.39 2.01 21.15
N GLY A 216 60.04 3.08 21.88
CA GLY A 216 60.43 4.44 21.51
C GLY A 216 59.71 5.54 22.28
N SER A 217 60.38 6.03 23.28
CA SER A 217 60.11 7.06 24.27
C SER A 217 59.74 8.47 23.74
N ALA A 218 58.92 9.16 24.55
CA ALA A 218 58.93 10.58 24.92
C ALA A 218 58.12 11.60 24.10
N GLY A 219 57.28 12.35 24.82
CA GLY A 219 57.07 13.77 24.55
C GLY A 219 55.63 14.28 24.72
N ALA A 220 55.31 14.69 25.92
CA ALA A 220 54.56 15.88 26.35
C ALA A 220 53.29 16.38 25.61
N GLY A 221 52.17 16.41 26.32
CA GLY A 221 51.43 17.65 26.57
C GLY A 221 50.30 18.01 25.61
N GLY A 222 49.05 17.87 26.06
CA GLY A 222 47.91 18.53 25.46
C GLY A 222 46.59 17.95 25.92
N LYS A 223 45.94 18.55 26.91
CA LYS A 223 44.59 18.25 27.34
C LYS A 223 43.60 18.62 26.25
N PRO A 224 42.54 17.83 26.03
CA PRO A 224 41.44 18.23 25.20
C PRO A 224 40.38 18.97 26.02
N ASP A 225 39.85 19.97 25.35
CA ASP A 225 38.76 20.79 25.79
C ASP A 225 37.41 20.08 25.59
N SER A 226 36.52 20.36 26.52
CA SER A 226 35.16 19.81 26.65
C SER A 226 34.24 20.41 25.62
N GLY A 227 33.53 19.57 24.86
CA GLY A 227 32.47 19.99 23.93
C GLY A 227 31.15 19.26 24.15
N ALA A 228 30.25 19.90 24.83
CA ALA A 228 28.79 19.98 24.74
C ALA A 228 27.99 18.71 24.44
N ALA A 229 27.37 18.23 25.48
CA ALA A 229 26.17 17.33 25.44
C ALA A 229 24.95 18.10 24.93
N VAL A 230 24.24 17.48 23.99
CA VAL A 230 22.88 17.91 23.54
C VAL A 230 21.86 17.34 24.50
N PRO A 231 20.93 18.15 25.07
CA PRO A 231 19.90 17.66 25.97
C PRO A 231 18.72 17.05 25.21
N PRO A 232 17.99 16.08 25.82
CA PRO A 232 16.80 15.47 25.22
C PRO A 232 15.61 16.44 25.26
N GLN A 233 14.91 16.57 24.16
CA GLN A 233 13.65 17.33 24.10
C GLN A 233 12.54 16.59 24.80
N ALA A 234 12.05 17.15 25.87
CA ALA A 234 10.89 16.74 26.62
C ALA A 234 9.61 17.02 25.82
N GLY A 235 8.74 16.02 25.75
CA GLY A 235 7.40 16.12 25.20
C GLY A 235 6.54 17.13 25.96
N ARG A 236 5.90 18.03 25.23
CA ARG A 236 4.81 18.87 25.76
C ARG A 236 3.48 18.25 25.37
N ASN A 237 2.87 17.55 26.31
CA ASN A 237 1.44 17.32 26.36
C ASN A 237 0.74 18.64 26.67
N ALA A 238 0.09 19.23 25.70
CA ALA A 238 -0.88 20.30 25.93
C ALA A 238 -2.28 19.69 25.99
N ARG A 239 -2.80 19.56 27.19
CA ARG A 239 -4.24 19.40 27.47
C ARG A 239 -4.93 20.70 27.03
N GLN A 240 -5.83 20.62 26.07
CA GLN A 240 -6.83 21.65 25.87
C GLN A 240 -8.17 21.17 26.47
N THR A 241 -8.50 21.83 27.56
CA THR A 241 -9.79 21.79 28.26
C THR A 241 -10.84 22.53 27.45
N GLY A 242 -11.98 21.92 27.34
CA GLY A 242 -13.33 22.31 27.10
C GLY A 242 -13.68 23.72 26.62
N GLN A 243 -14.42 23.76 25.52
CA GLN A 243 -15.46 24.74 25.32
C GLN A 243 -16.73 24.09 24.77
N SER A 244 -17.75 24.19 25.60
CA SER A 244 -19.14 23.89 25.35
C SER A 244 -19.65 24.76 24.20
N ALA A 245 -20.13 24.17 23.11
CA ALA A 245 -20.93 24.86 22.11
C ALA A 245 -22.33 24.26 22.07
N SER A 246 -23.29 25.10 22.33
CA SER A 246 -24.71 24.92 22.46
C SER A 246 -25.35 24.13 21.32
N ARG A 247 -26.19 23.18 21.71
CA ARG A 247 -27.15 22.47 20.85
C ARG A 247 -28.15 23.45 20.24
N ARG A 248 -28.26 23.49 18.92
CA ARG A 248 -29.45 23.97 18.21
C ARG A 248 -30.46 22.83 18.12
N PRO A 249 -31.75 23.10 18.39
CA PRO A 249 -32.78 22.06 18.24
C PRO A 249 -33.14 21.84 16.76
N ALA A 250 -33.43 20.58 16.42
CA ALA A 250 -33.95 20.18 15.14
C ALA A 250 -35.39 20.66 14.93
N PRO A 251 -35.83 20.98 13.69
CA PRO A 251 -37.21 21.26 13.39
C PRO A 251 -38.05 19.97 13.37
N SER A 252 -39.21 20.04 14.00
CA SER A 252 -40.25 19.01 14.01
C SER A 252 -40.87 18.81 12.64
N PRO A 253 -41.32 17.60 12.28
CA PRO A 253 -42.10 17.38 11.08
C PRO A 253 -43.55 17.80 11.32
N ASP A 254 -44.02 18.71 10.51
CA ASP A 254 -45.40 19.14 10.48
C ASP A 254 -46.26 18.17 9.70
N ALA A 255 -47.33 17.74 10.33
CA ALA A 255 -48.38 16.86 9.76
C ALA A 255 -49.35 17.73 8.96
N GLY A 256 -49.61 17.32 7.72
CA GLY A 256 -50.63 17.96 6.89
C GLY A 256 -51.03 17.16 5.67
N SER A 257 -51.90 16.15 5.80
CA SER A 257 -52.84 15.79 4.71
C SER A 257 -54.01 16.79 4.69
N PRO A 258 -54.53 17.12 3.48
CA PRO A 258 -55.81 16.51 3.15
C PRO A 258 -56.03 16.12 1.66
N SER A 259 -56.65 15.01 1.46
CA SER A 259 -57.85 14.67 0.66
C SER A 259 -58.34 15.71 -0.38
N GLY A 260 -58.56 15.25 -1.61
CA GLY A 260 -59.32 15.98 -2.62
C GLY A 260 -59.40 15.25 -3.95
N ALA A 261 -60.52 14.59 -4.14
CA ALA A 261 -61.04 13.96 -5.31
C ALA A 261 -61.05 14.82 -6.61
N ARG A 262 -60.78 14.24 -7.75
CA ARG A 262 -61.64 14.02 -8.95
C ARG A 262 -60.79 13.32 -10.02
#